data_9513c6754b9a258e233855758bfb482d
#
_entry.id   9513c6754b9a258e233855758bfb482d
#
_cell.length_a   1.000
_cell.length_b   1.000
_cell.length_c   1.000
_cell.angle_alpha   90.00
_cell.angle_beta   90.00
_cell.angle_gamma   90.00
#
_symmetry.space_group_name_H-M   'P 1'
#
loop_
_entity.id
_entity.type
_entity.pdbx_description
1 polymer ?
#
loop_
_entity_poly.entity_id
_entity_poly.type
_entity_poly.pdbx_seq_one_letter_code
_entity_poly.pdbx_strand_id
1 'polypeptide(L)'
;MTGKLHQLGPQTKIFLVIKAKKTLTPEFIKQQIGRAFRDLLGSLAVPSLAMPASVRGALGGADNQSAVASAMVHFGVTEADLKKVMAAALEKGGDYADLYFEHTFNNNVVLMDGKVNNCGANIDFGMGVRVLAGDQTGYAYVEGVTMEEMLRAARTAARIASSGKAGKSVGLTEKTIAKSRYAVTEPWEDVSVKAKIPYLEKLNEKIFSLDNRVRKVQASLSDSTSHVLFCNSEGVSYYDYRPMVSFMAVCIMEENGKMENGYAGRSYRKGFEFMTDDIVDIIAREAVDKTAILFKAVKPKGGEMPVVMGAGGSGILLHEAIGHAFEADFNRKRTSIFCDLLGKKVCDEHINVVDDGTIAFNRGAVNFDDEGVEGQKTYIVKEGILTSYLHDRISAKHYGVAPTGNGRRDTFRNTPIPRMRATYMEAGNMKEADIISTVKKGIYCDQFTNGQVQIGAGDFTFFVKSGYLIEDGKLTQPVKDINIIGNGPKALADITMVANNDKIDNGTWTCGKDGQSCPVTCGMPSALVSKLTVGGES
;
A
#
# COMPACT_ATOMS: atom_id res chain seq x y z
N MET A 1 40.09 -10.92 6.97
CA MET A 1 39.81 -11.86 5.87
C MET A 1 39.64 -11.04 4.61
N THR A 2 40.62 -11.03 3.73
CA THR A 2 40.61 -10.33 2.44
C THR A 2 40.01 -11.28 1.42
N GLY A 3 38.72 -11.16 1.15
CA GLY A 3 38.07 -11.84 0.02
C GLY A 3 38.22 -11.01 -1.24
N LYS A 4 38.75 -11.59 -2.29
CA LYS A 4 38.82 -11.01 -3.64
C LYS A 4 37.39 -10.79 -4.16
N LEU A 5 36.99 -9.54 -4.38
CA LEU A 5 35.81 -9.17 -5.13
C LEU A 5 36.07 -9.50 -6.61
N HIS A 6 35.51 -10.62 -7.12
CA HIS A 6 35.37 -10.84 -8.55
C HIS A 6 34.30 -9.91 -9.11
N GLN A 7 34.47 -9.47 -10.37
CA GLN A 7 33.54 -8.62 -11.09
C GLN A 7 32.10 -9.12 -10.92
N LEU A 8 31.29 -8.30 -10.26
CA LEU A 8 29.89 -8.59 -10.00
C LEU A 8 29.08 -8.25 -11.26
N GLY A 9 28.33 -9.21 -11.77
CA GLY A 9 27.45 -9.02 -12.93
C GLY A 9 26.20 -8.18 -12.56
N PRO A 10 25.42 -7.72 -13.53
CA PRO A 10 24.30 -6.77 -13.33
C PRO A 10 23.09 -7.30 -12.51
N GLN A 11 23.20 -8.46 -11.90
CA GLN A 11 22.14 -9.07 -11.08
C GLN A 11 22.51 -9.20 -9.59
N THR A 12 23.51 -8.48 -9.10
CA THR A 12 23.97 -8.67 -7.74
C THR A 12 23.10 -7.91 -6.73
N LYS A 13 22.23 -8.62 -6.04
CA LYS A 13 21.57 -8.11 -4.82
C LYS A 13 22.58 -8.14 -3.68
N ILE A 14 22.99 -6.98 -3.20
CA ILE A 14 23.87 -6.87 -2.05
C ILE A 14 23.03 -6.85 -0.80
N PHE A 15 22.99 -7.96 -0.05
CA PHE A 15 22.41 -8.02 1.27
C PHE A 15 23.52 -7.88 2.31
N LEU A 16 23.58 -6.77 3.01
CA LEU A 16 24.44 -6.65 4.17
C LEU A 16 23.70 -7.24 5.38
N VAL A 17 23.86 -8.54 5.61
CA VAL A 17 23.34 -9.22 6.80
C VAL A 17 24.44 -9.25 7.86
N ILE A 18 24.36 -8.40 8.86
CA ILE A 18 25.25 -8.44 10.01
C ILE A 18 24.68 -9.41 11.05
N LYS A 19 25.14 -10.66 11.03
CA LYS A 19 24.87 -11.63 12.11
C LYS A 19 25.86 -11.39 13.25
N ALA A 20 25.43 -10.75 14.33
CA ALA A 20 26.25 -10.59 15.50
C ALA A 20 25.98 -11.68 16.53
N LYS A 21 27.05 -12.37 16.95
CA LYS A 21 27.05 -13.26 18.13
C LYS A 21 27.35 -12.53 19.44
N LYS A 22 27.59 -11.21 19.42
CA LYS A 22 27.89 -10.35 20.60
C LYS A 22 27.22 -9.00 20.42
N THR A 23 26.97 -8.32 21.54
CA THR A 23 26.42 -6.98 21.63
C THR A 23 27.15 -5.99 20.70
N LEU A 24 26.46 -5.46 19.70
CA LEU A 24 27.00 -4.47 18.77
C LEU A 24 26.94 -3.09 19.44
N THR A 25 28.09 -2.46 19.66
CA THR A 25 28.12 -1.07 20.10
C THR A 25 27.84 -0.11 18.93
N PRO A 26 27.28 1.09 19.19
CA PRO A 26 27.08 2.10 18.14
C PRO A 26 28.35 2.44 17.36
N GLU A 27 29.52 2.42 18.01
CA GLU A 27 30.83 2.64 17.39
C GLU A 27 31.19 1.53 16.40
N PHE A 28 30.92 0.27 16.72
CA PHE A 28 31.21 -0.85 15.83
C PHE A 28 30.33 -0.81 14.57
N ILE A 29 29.05 -0.48 14.74
CA ILE A 29 28.12 -0.27 13.62
C ILE A 29 28.59 0.88 12.73
N LYS A 30 28.99 2.00 13.34
CA LYS A 30 29.53 3.19 12.67
C LYS A 30 30.78 2.89 11.83
N GLN A 31 31.67 2.04 12.36
CA GLN A 31 32.94 1.72 11.71
C GLN A 31 32.79 0.69 10.57
N GLN A 32 31.92 -0.31 10.75
CA GLN A 32 31.72 -1.38 9.75
C GLN A 32 30.82 -0.94 8.60
N ILE A 33 29.69 -0.28 8.88
CA ILE A 33 28.77 0.22 7.85
C ILE A 33 29.45 1.37 7.08
N GLY A 34 30.09 2.31 7.77
CA GLY A 34 30.76 3.45 7.15
C GLY A 34 32.00 3.05 6.31
N ARG A 35 32.70 1.94 6.63
CA ARG A 35 33.76 1.38 5.78
C ARG A 35 33.19 0.66 4.56
N ALA A 36 32.27 -0.29 4.78
CA ALA A 36 31.66 -1.04 3.69
C ALA A 36 30.95 -0.14 2.67
N PHE A 37 30.32 0.94 3.14
CA PHE A 37 29.66 1.91 2.27
C PHE A 37 30.66 2.80 1.51
N ARG A 38 31.74 3.26 2.14
CA ARG A 38 32.79 4.05 1.45
C ARG A 38 33.58 3.21 0.45
N ASP A 39 33.89 1.97 0.78
CA ASP A 39 34.64 1.07 -0.12
C ASP A 39 33.77 0.65 -1.32
N LEU A 40 32.44 0.51 -1.11
CA LEU A 40 31.48 0.22 -2.16
C LEU A 40 31.23 1.42 -3.08
N LEU A 41 31.04 2.62 -2.50
CA LEU A 41 30.83 3.86 -3.27
C LEU A 41 32.09 4.31 -4.02
N GLY A 42 33.28 3.99 -3.54
CA GLY A 42 34.54 4.27 -4.23
C GLY A 42 34.81 3.38 -5.43
N SER A 43 34.13 2.23 -5.56
CA SER A 43 34.30 1.26 -6.65
C SER A 43 33.19 1.28 -7.71
N LEU A 44 32.05 1.94 -7.42
CA LEU A 44 30.92 2.08 -8.32
C LEU A 44 30.81 3.55 -8.73
N ALA A 45 30.92 3.84 -10.02
CA ALA A 45 30.46 5.11 -10.59
C ALA A 45 28.92 5.16 -10.53
N VAL A 46 28.37 5.23 -9.31
CA VAL A 46 26.93 5.41 -9.11
C VAL A 46 26.64 6.91 -9.25
N PRO A 47 25.68 7.32 -10.08
CA PRO A 47 25.21 8.71 -10.08
C PRO A 47 24.86 9.11 -8.66
N SER A 48 25.16 10.34 -8.28
CA SER A 48 24.98 10.87 -6.90
C SER A 48 23.65 10.37 -6.30
N LEU A 49 23.75 9.71 -5.15
CA LEU A 49 22.62 9.13 -4.42
C LEU A 49 21.66 10.20 -3.86
N ALA A 50 22.04 11.47 -3.92
CA ALA A 50 21.21 12.57 -3.47
C ALA A 50 20.36 13.12 -4.64
N MET A 51 19.11 13.44 -4.36
CA MET A 51 18.24 14.15 -5.30
C MET A 51 18.94 15.43 -5.75
N PRO A 52 19.08 15.69 -7.08
CA PRO A 52 19.61 16.95 -7.56
C PRO A 52 18.86 18.13 -6.95
N ALA A 53 19.56 19.19 -6.57
CA ALA A 53 18.93 20.39 -6.00
C ALA A 53 17.85 20.98 -6.92
N SER A 54 18.00 20.83 -8.23
CA SER A 54 17.02 21.22 -9.25
C SER A 54 15.69 20.45 -9.14
N VAL A 55 15.72 19.17 -8.75
CA VAL A 55 14.48 18.37 -8.52
C VAL A 55 13.81 18.80 -7.22
N ARG A 56 14.60 19.14 -6.18
CA ARG A 56 14.08 19.69 -4.91
C ARG A 56 13.39 21.06 -5.12
N GLY A 57 13.99 21.93 -5.93
CA GLY A 57 13.39 23.23 -6.26
C GLY A 57 12.06 23.09 -7.00
N ALA A 58 11.94 22.15 -7.92
CA ALA A 58 10.71 21.88 -8.65
C ALA A 58 9.56 21.38 -7.75
N LEU A 59 9.87 20.68 -6.64
CA LEU A 59 8.88 20.26 -5.63
C LEU A 59 8.45 21.42 -4.72
N GLY A 60 9.31 22.45 -4.54
CA GLY A 60 9.06 23.63 -3.70
C GLY A 60 8.50 24.86 -4.44
N GLY A 61 8.33 24.81 -5.74
CA GLY A 61 7.74 25.91 -6.54
C GLY A 61 8.65 27.13 -6.78
N ALA A 62 9.97 27.01 -6.58
CA ALA A 62 10.91 28.13 -6.65
C ALA A 62 11.71 28.26 -7.96
N ASP A 63 11.82 27.20 -8.78
CA ASP A 63 12.56 27.22 -10.05
C ASP A 63 11.64 26.92 -11.24
N ASN A 64 11.83 27.72 -12.33
CA ASN A 64 11.10 27.59 -13.60
C ASN A 64 11.43 26.31 -14.40
N GLN A 65 12.16 25.36 -13.82
CA GLN A 65 12.51 24.13 -14.51
C GLN A 65 11.40 23.08 -14.35
N SER A 66 10.95 22.50 -15.47
CA SER A 66 9.99 21.41 -15.52
C SER A 66 10.42 20.24 -14.62
N ALA A 67 9.50 19.69 -13.81
CA ALA A 67 9.77 18.54 -12.97
C ALA A 67 10.14 17.29 -13.81
N VAL A 68 9.53 17.13 -14.98
CA VAL A 68 9.85 16.08 -15.96
C VAL A 68 11.27 16.25 -16.49
N ALA A 69 11.69 17.48 -16.82
CA ALA A 69 13.06 17.72 -17.28
C ALA A 69 14.09 17.38 -16.20
N SER A 70 13.83 17.73 -14.95
CA SER A 70 14.68 17.38 -13.82
C SER A 70 14.74 15.86 -13.59
N ALA A 71 13.60 15.17 -13.76
CA ALA A 71 13.56 13.71 -13.69
C ALA A 71 14.34 13.04 -14.83
N MET A 72 14.28 13.57 -16.04
CA MET A 72 15.10 13.09 -17.16
C MET A 72 16.60 13.15 -16.83
N VAL A 73 17.05 14.23 -16.20
CA VAL A 73 18.44 14.34 -15.72
C VAL A 73 18.74 13.29 -14.65
N HIS A 74 17.83 13.08 -13.71
CA HIS A 74 17.95 12.08 -12.65
C HIS A 74 18.12 10.65 -13.20
N PHE A 75 17.38 10.30 -14.25
CA PHE A 75 17.47 9.00 -14.91
C PHE A 75 18.56 8.93 -16.01
N GLY A 76 19.24 10.04 -16.31
CA GLY A 76 20.27 10.09 -17.33
C GLY A 76 19.73 9.92 -18.76
N VAL A 77 18.50 10.38 -19.03
CA VAL A 77 17.82 10.29 -20.33
C VAL A 77 17.45 11.68 -20.85
N THR A 78 17.30 11.78 -22.16
CA THR A 78 16.80 12.99 -22.84
C THR A 78 15.43 12.73 -23.49
N GLU A 79 14.72 13.78 -23.82
CA GLU A 79 13.45 13.66 -24.57
C GLU A 79 13.65 12.92 -25.91
N ALA A 80 14.79 13.13 -26.57
CA ALA A 80 15.15 12.43 -27.81
C ALA A 80 15.32 10.92 -27.57
N ASP A 81 15.90 10.52 -26.42
CA ASP A 81 16.03 9.13 -26.03
C ASP A 81 14.68 8.49 -25.80
N LEU A 82 13.78 9.16 -25.05
CA LEU A 82 12.42 8.69 -24.81
C LEU A 82 11.64 8.50 -26.10
N LYS A 83 11.72 9.46 -27.05
CA LYS A 83 11.10 9.35 -28.39
C LYS A 83 11.62 8.16 -29.18
N LYS A 84 12.94 7.93 -29.14
CA LYS A 84 13.58 6.79 -29.84
C LYS A 84 13.14 5.44 -29.26
N VAL A 85 13.06 5.32 -27.93
CA VAL A 85 12.59 4.10 -27.24
C VAL A 85 11.10 3.87 -27.51
N MET A 86 10.29 4.93 -27.48
CA MET A 86 8.85 4.87 -27.79
C MET A 86 8.61 4.42 -29.25
N ALA A 87 9.38 4.93 -30.20
CA ALA A 87 9.31 4.49 -31.60
C ALA A 87 9.63 3.02 -31.75
N ALA A 88 10.66 2.51 -31.04
CA ALA A 88 11.00 1.10 -31.05
C ALA A 88 9.92 0.22 -30.39
N ALA A 89 9.24 0.72 -29.36
CA ALA A 89 8.12 0.02 -28.73
C ALA A 89 6.92 -0.13 -29.69
N LEU A 90 6.72 0.81 -30.60
CA LEU A 90 5.61 0.80 -31.56
C LEU A 90 5.97 0.23 -32.94
N GLU A 91 7.21 -0.22 -33.17
CA GLU A 91 7.70 -0.64 -34.51
C GLU A 91 6.96 -1.85 -35.10
N LYS A 92 6.39 -2.73 -34.28
CA LYS A 92 5.64 -3.93 -34.69
C LYS A 92 4.12 -3.75 -34.68
N GLY A 93 3.69 -2.52 -34.47
CA GLY A 93 2.29 -2.20 -34.28
C GLY A 93 1.89 -2.29 -32.82
N GLY A 94 1.11 -1.35 -32.40
CA GLY A 94 0.55 -1.24 -31.06
C GLY A 94 -0.37 -0.04 -31.05
N ASP A 95 -1.46 -0.13 -30.35
CA ASP A 95 -2.41 0.97 -30.20
C ASP A 95 -1.87 2.01 -29.20
N TYR A 96 -1.00 1.53 -28.29
CA TYR A 96 -0.48 2.31 -27.18
C TYR A 96 0.83 1.72 -26.67
N ALA A 97 1.72 2.58 -26.18
CA ALA A 97 2.91 2.19 -25.42
C ALA A 97 3.17 3.16 -24.28
N ASP A 98 3.75 2.67 -23.18
CA ASP A 98 4.27 3.48 -22.09
C ASP A 98 5.66 3.03 -21.64
N LEU A 99 6.39 4.01 -21.10
CA LEU A 99 7.70 3.87 -20.46
C LEU A 99 7.53 4.32 -19.00
N TYR A 100 7.89 3.45 -18.07
CA TYR A 100 7.82 3.70 -16.65
C TYR A 100 9.19 3.53 -16.02
N PHE A 101 9.81 4.63 -15.62
CA PHE A 101 11.10 4.65 -14.94
C PHE A 101 10.86 4.75 -13.45
N GLU A 102 11.62 4.00 -12.68
CA GLU A 102 11.54 4.00 -11.23
C GLU A 102 12.92 3.94 -10.59
N HIS A 103 13.12 4.78 -9.58
CA HIS A 103 14.26 4.74 -8.68
C HIS A 103 13.73 4.79 -7.25
N THR A 104 13.77 3.65 -6.56
CA THR A 104 13.21 3.50 -5.22
C THR A 104 14.30 3.18 -4.22
N PHE A 105 14.32 3.96 -3.13
CA PHE A 105 15.14 3.75 -1.95
C PHE A 105 14.25 3.22 -0.84
N ASN A 106 14.60 2.07 -0.27
CA ASN A 106 13.90 1.48 0.86
C ASN A 106 14.86 1.34 2.03
N ASN A 107 14.44 1.76 3.22
CA ASN A 107 15.18 1.57 4.45
C ASN A 107 14.30 0.89 5.49
N ASN A 108 14.92 0.09 6.36
CA ASN A 108 14.24 -0.57 7.46
C ASN A 108 15.16 -0.62 8.67
N VAL A 109 14.63 -0.27 9.84
CA VAL A 109 15.31 -0.42 11.13
C VAL A 109 14.37 -1.13 12.09
N VAL A 110 14.84 -2.21 12.68
CA VAL A 110 14.11 -2.97 13.70
C VAL A 110 14.89 -2.95 14.99
N LEU A 111 14.21 -2.52 16.04
CA LEU A 111 14.70 -2.56 17.41
C LEU A 111 13.94 -3.64 18.17
N MET A 112 14.63 -4.47 18.91
CA MET A 112 14.05 -5.51 19.75
C MET A 112 14.63 -5.37 21.17
N ASP A 113 13.74 -5.22 22.14
CA ASP A 113 14.10 -5.07 23.56
C ASP A 113 15.19 -4.01 23.81
N GLY A 114 15.01 -2.83 23.21
CA GLY A 114 15.91 -1.68 23.35
C GLY A 114 17.22 -1.78 22.55
N LYS A 115 17.39 -2.78 21.66
CA LYS A 115 18.61 -2.92 20.86
C LYS A 115 18.27 -3.03 19.38
N VAL A 116 19.04 -2.34 18.54
CA VAL A 116 18.93 -2.48 17.09
C VAL A 116 19.27 -3.93 16.70
N ASN A 117 18.29 -4.65 16.20
CA ASN A 117 18.40 -6.04 15.80
C ASN A 117 18.67 -6.20 14.30
N ASN A 118 18.07 -5.31 13.50
CA ASN A 118 18.26 -5.31 12.04
C ASN A 118 18.24 -3.88 11.50
N CYS A 119 19.09 -3.64 10.52
CA CYS A 119 19.08 -2.41 9.73
C CYS A 119 19.39 -2.79 8.29
N GLY A 120 18.51 -2.46 7.37
CA GLY A 120 18.61 -2.78 5.96
C GLY A 120 18.33 -1.58 5.07
N ALA A 121 18.95 -1.56 3.91
CA ALA A 121 18.65 -0.65 2.82
C ALA A 121 18.60 -1.42 1.50
N ASN A 122 17.71 -1.04 0.60
CA ASN A 122 17.61 -1.60 -0.73
C ASN A 122 17.34 -0.47 -1.74
N ILE A 123 17.94 -0.59 -2.91
CA ILE A 123 17.73 0.34 -4.02
C ILE A 123 17.22 -0.46 -5.20
N ASP A 124 16.13 -0.01 -5.79
CA ASP A 124 15.59 -0.50 -7.04
C ASP A 124 15.68 0.60 -8.08
N PHE A 125 16.31 0.29 -9.25
CA PHE A 125 16.50 1.23 -10.34
C PHE A 125 16.29 0.54 -11.67
N GLY A 126 15.47 1.12 -12.55
CA GLY A 126 15.24 0.57 -13.87
C GLY A 126 14.03 1.15 -14.57
N MET A 127 13.65 0.52 -15.65
CA MET A 127 12.43 0.90 -16.38
C MET A 127 11.69 -0.31 -16.93
N GLY A 128 10.35 -0.17 -17.01
CA GLY A 128 9.45 -1.06 -17.74
C GLY A 128 8.94 -0.42 -19.02
N VAL A 129 8.78 -1.24 -20.05
CA VAL A 129 8.13 -0.88 -21.32
C VAL A 129 6.91 -1.74 -21.50
N ARG A 130 5.76 -1.11 -21.70
CA ARG A 130 4.51 -1.79 -22.04
C ARG A 130 4.04 -1.38 -23.43
N VAL A 131 3.56 -2.36 -24.19
CA VAL A 131 2.89 -2.16 -25.48
C VAL A 131 1.52 -2.84 -25.43
N LEU A 132 0.50 -2.16 -25.89
CA LEU A 132 -0.86 -2.71 -26.03
C LEU A 132 -1.21 -2.82 -27.51
N ALA A 133 -1.79 -3.96 -27.89
CA ALA A 133 -2.39 -4.20 -29.20
C ALA A 133 -3.76 -4.88 -28.99
N GLY A 134 -4.85 -4.12 -29.00
CA GLY A 134 -6.15 -4.55 -28.52
C GLY A 134 -6.07 -4.97 -27.06
N ASP A 135 -6.38 -6.24 -26.76
CA ASP A 135 -6.31 -6.83 -25.41
C ASP A 135 -4.95 -7.50 -25.11
N GLN A 136 -4.04 -7.54 -26.09
CA GLN A 136 -2.72 -8.12 -25.89
C GLN A 136 -1.80 -7.11 -25.22
N THR A 137 -1.06 -7.57 -24.21
CA THR A 137 -0.06 -6.78 -23.49
C THR A 137 1.32 -7.39 -23.73
N GLY A 138 2.21 -6.63 -24.35
CA GLY A 138 3.64 -6.91 -24.39
C GLY A 138 4.32 -6.12 -23.28
N TYR A 139 5.13 -6.80 -22.49
CA TYR A 139 5.89 -6.19 -21.40
C TYR A 139 7.32 -6.69 -21.36
N ALA A 140 8.24 -5.77 -21.12
CA ALA A 140 9.62 -6.09 -20.80
C ALA A 140 10.20 -5.00 -19.90
N TYR A 141 11.18 -5.36 -19.08
CA TYR A 141 11.86 -4.42 -18.20
C TYR A 141 13.38 -4.61 -18.23
N VAL A 142 14.09 -3.60 -17.75
CA VAL A 142 15.54 -3.60 -17.55
C VAL A 142 15.90 -2.94 -16.23
N GLU A 143 16.97 -3.43 -15.60
CA GLU A 143 17.51 -2.91 -14.33
C GLU A 143 18.60 -1.84 -14.56
N GLY A 144 18.70 -1.33 -15.78
CA GLY A 144 19.56 -0.24 -16.22
C GLY A 144 18.83 0.64 -17.21
N VAL A 145 19.31 1.86 -17.42
CA VAL A 145 18.70 2.84 -18.35
C VAL A 145 19.68 3.27 -19.44
N THR A 146 20.56 2.36 -19.87
CA THR A 146 21.37 2.61 -21.07
C THR A 146 20.50 2.53 -22.33
N MET A 147 20.86 3.27 -23.37
CA MET A 147 20.09 3.26 -24.64
C MET A 147 19.94 1.86 -25.21
N GLU A 148 20.98 1.03 -25.13
CA GLU A 148 20.96 -0.34 -25.61
C GLU A 148 19.92 -1.20 -24.86
N GLU A 149 19.92 -1.14 -23.53
CA GLU A 149 18.99 -1.89 -22.67
C GLU A 149 17.54 -1.43 -22.88
N MET A 150 17.31 -0.12 -22.94
CA MET A 150 15.99 0.46 -23.18
C MET A 150 15.42 0.02 -24.54
N LEU A 151 16.23 0.08 -25.61
CA LEU A 151 15.81 -0.37 -26.94
C LEU A 151 15.57 -1.88 -26.99
N ARG A 152 16.34 -2.69 -26.25
CA ARG A 152 16.13 -4.14 -26.13
C ARG A 152 14.78 -4.44 -25.47
N ALA A 153 14.46 -3.78 -24.36
CA ALA A 153 13.17 -3.92 -23.69
C ALA A 153 12.00 -3.48 -24.61
N ALA A 154 12.12 -2.33 -25.25
CA ALA A 154 11.11 -1.81 -26.17
C ALA A 154 10.79 -2.78 -27.32
N ARG A 155 11.81 -3.28 -28.00
CA ARG A 155 11.64 -4.26 -29.08
C ARG A 155 11.10 -5.61 -28.59
N THR A 156 11.43 -6.01 -27.36
CA THR A 156 10.88 -7.23 -26.76
C THR A 156 9.40 -7.08 -26.50
N ALA A 157 8.97 -5.98 -25.86
CA ALA A 157 7.55 -5.67 -25.64
C ALA A 157 6.76 -5.57 -26.96
N ALA A 158 7.35 -4.90 -27.99
CA ALA A 158 6.76 -4.78 -29.33
C ALA A 158 6.54 -6.13 -30.02
N ARG A 159 7.44 -7.10 -29.82
CA ARG A 159 7.28 -8.45 -30.38
C ARG A 159 6.21 -9.28 -29.71
N ILE A 160 5.98 -9.08 -28.41
CA ILE A 160 4.95 -9.79 -27.63
C ILE A 160 3.56 -9.29 -28.02
N ALA A 161 3.38 -7.96 -28.14
CA ALA A 161 2.11 -7.35 -28.58
C ALA A 161 2.27 -6.75 -29.98
N SER A 162 2.00 -7.54 -31.01
CA SER A 162 2.17 -7.15 -32.41
C SER A 162 0.84 -7.14 -33.16
N SER A 163 0.47 -5.99 -33.76
CA SER A 163 -0.73 -5.86 -34.63
C SER A 163 -0.41 -5.76 -36.11
N GLY A 164 0.87 -5.79 -36.50
CA GLY A 164 1.32 -5.73 -37.89
C GLY A 164 1.32 -4.34 -38.53
N LYS A 165 0.82 -3.30 -37.85
CA LYS A 165 0.85 -1.91 -38.35
C LYS A 165 1.63 -1.05 -37.36
N ALA A 166 2.69 -0.37 -37.83
CA ALA A 166 3.47 0.51 -36.96
C ALA A 166 2.61 1.61 -36.36
N GLY A 167 2.65 1.71 -35.04
CA GLY A 167 2.01 2.79 -34.29
C GLY A 167 2.78 4.11 -34.43
N LYS A 168 2.14 5.21 -34.06
CA LYS A 168 2.74 6.55 -34.03
C LYS A 168 2.71 7.08 -32.60
N SER A 169 3.79 7.73 -32.18
CA SER A 169 3.81 8.52 -30.96
C SER A 169 3.70 10.01 -31.29
N VAL A 170 3.15 10.77 -30.35
CA VAL A 170 3.09 12.24 -30.42
C VAL A 170 4.16 12.88 -29.53
N GLY A 171 4.37 14.19 -29.64
CA GLY A 171 5.26 14.93 -28.76
C GLY A 171 4.83 14.83 -27.30
N LEU A 172 5.78 14.86 -26.36
CA LEU A 172 5.49 14.80 -24.93
C LEU A 172 4.94 16.12 -24.43
N THR A 173 3.91 16.04 -23.60
CA THR A 173 3.32 17.15 -22.85
C THR A 173 3.35 16.80 -21.37
N GLU A 174 3.98 17.65 -20.58
CA GLU A 174 4.05 17.45 -19.13
C GLU A 174 2.70 17.65 -18.47
N LYS A 175 2.24 16.67 -17.69
CA LYS A 175 1.18 16.84 -16.72
C LYS A 175 1.77 17.36 -15.42
N THR A 176 1.29 18.51 -14.98
CA THR A 176 1.70 19.13 -13.73
C THR A 176 0.72 18.80 -12.61
N ILE A 177 1.26 18.64 -11.41
CA ILE A 177 0.47 18.44 -10.19
C ILE A 177 0.20 19.81 -9.61
N ALA A 178 -1.05 20.29 -9.71
CA ALA A 178 -1.45 21.59 -9.15
C ALA A 178 -1.28 21.67 -7.63
N LYS A 179 -1.58 20.56 -6.93
CA LYS A 179 -1.37 20.40 -5.48
C LYS A 179 -1.03 18.95 -5.18
N SER A 180 0.22 18.71 -4.76
CA SER A 180 0.64 17.36 -4.37
C SER A 180 -0.18 16.86 -3.18
N ARG A 181 -0.62 15.61 -3.25
CA ARG A 181 -1.33 14.93 -2.17
C ARG A 181 -0.40 14.49 -1.02
N TYR A 182 0.91 14.57 -1.25
CA TYR A 182 1.93 14.16 -0.29
C TYR A 182 3.21 15.00 -0.41
N ALA A 183 3.06 16.32 -0.31
CA ALA A 183 4.20 17.22 -0.24
C ALA A 183 5.04 16.91 1.02
N VAL A 184 6.36 16.83 0.85
CA VAL A 184 7.32 16.46 1.89
C VAL A 184 8.18 17.66 2.23
N THR A 185 8.39 17.93 3.50
CA THR A 185 9.31 18.99 3.97
C THR A 185 10.68 18.44 4.35
N GLU A 186 10.74 17.19 4.83
CA GLU A 186 11.97 16.52 5.24
C GLU A 186 12.07 15.15 4.52
N PRO A 187 12.69 15.10 3.31
CA PRO A 187 12.83 13.88 2.52
C PRO A 187 13.63 12.79 3.25
N TRP A 188 13.20 11.54 3.15
CA TRP A 188 13.85 10.39 3.80
C TRP A 188 15.29 10.15 3.33
N GLU A 189 15.62 10.55 2.13
CA GLU A 189 16.96 10.43 1.54
C GLU A 189 18.00 11.30 2.29
N ASP A 190 17.56 12.36 2.93
CA ASP A 190 18.41 13.26 3.72
C ASP A 190 18.53 12.80 5.18
N VAL A 191 17.79 11.75 5.59
CA VAL A 191 17.69 11.31 6.97
C VAL A 191 18.58 10.11 7.25
N SER A 192 19.59 10.31 8.07
CA SER A 192 20.47 9.22 8.49
C SER A 192 19.77 8.22 9.41
N VAL A 193 20.22 6.97 9.40
CA VAL A 193 19.74 5.93 10.34
C VAL A 193 19.85 6.38 11.80
N LYS A 194 20.88 7.17 12.15
CA LYS A 194 21.05 7.71 13.49
C LYS A 194 19.91 8.62 13.94
N ALA A 195 19.30 9.37 13.05
CA ALA A 195 18.16 10.23 13.38
C ALA A 195 16.88 9.42 13.65
N LYS A 196 16.80 8.19 13.13
CA LYS A 196 15.64 7.29 13.25
C LYS A 196 15.64 6.49 14.56
N ILE A 197 16.82 6.06 15.03
CA ILE A 197 16.98 5.19 16.20
C ILE A 197 16.34 5.77 17.47
N PRO A 198 16.50 7.06 17.83
CA PRO A 198 15.91 7.61 19.04
C PRO A 198 14.39 7.47 19.14
N TYR A 199 13.67 7.51 18.02
CA TYR A 199 12.21 7.29 18.00
C TYR A 199 11.83 5.84 18.30
N LEU A 200 12.62 4.87 17.81
CA LEU A 200 12.44 3.46 18.12
C LEU A 200 12.73 3.15 19.59
N GLU A 201 13.82 3.74 20.13
CA GLU A 201 14.18 3.63 21.55
C GLU A 201 13.08 4.23 22.42
N LYS A 202 12.61 5.44 22.11
CA LYS A 202 11.53 6.12 22.82
C LYS A 202 10.23 5.32 22.79
N LEU A 203 9.87 4.72 21.64
CA LEU A 203 8.69 3.86 21.52
C LEU A 203 8.83 2.61 22.40
N ASN A 204 9.99 1.96 22.39
CA ASN A 204 10.28 0.82 23.25
C ASN A 204 10.16 1.17 24.74
N GLU A 205 10.84 2.23 25.19
CA GLU A 205 10.80 2.69 26.57
C GLU A 205 9.38 3.06 27.02
N LYS A 206 8.64 3.75 26.16
CA LYS A 206 7.25 4.14 26.46
C LYS A 206 6.37 2.93 26.68
N ILE A 207 6.43 1.91 25.80
CA ILE A 207 5.65 0.68 25.94
C ILE A 207 5.96 -0.03 27.26
N PHE A 208 7.25 -0.19 27.63
CA PHE A 208 7.64 -0.77 28.91
C PHE A 208 7.14 0.03 30.11
N SER A 209 7.07 1.36 30.00
CA SER A 209 6.63 2.23 31.10
C SER A 209 5.12 2.20 31.36
N LEU A 210 4.31 1.80 30.37
CA LEU A 210 2.85 1.83 30.45
C LEU A 210 2.26 0.63 31.20
N ASP A 211 2.93 -0.55 31.18
CA ASP A 211 2.40 -1.74 31.85
C ASP A 211 3.55 -2.68 32.27
N ASN A 212 3.58 -3.06 33.54
CA ASN A 212 4.61 -3.93 34.11
C ASN A 212 4.56 -5.39 33.62
N ARG A 213 3.50 -5.81 32.94
CA ARG A 213 3.36 -7.13 32.29
C ARG A 213 4.11 -7.21 30.96
N VAL A 214 4.58 -6.09 30.41
CA VAL A 214 5.37 -6.09 29.17
C VAL A 214 6.66 -6.89 29.38
N ARG A 215 6.93 -7.84 28.50
CA ARG A 215 8.14 -8.69 28.51
C ARG A 215 9.04 -8.44 27.32
N LYS A 216 8.45 -8.15 26.16
CA LYS A 216 9.20 -7.88 24.93
C LYS A 216 8.51 -6.82 24.09
N VAL A 217 9.34 -6.03 23.43
CA VAL A 217 8.89 -5.03 22.46
C VAL A 217 9.72 -5.17 21.19
N GLN A 218 9.04 -5.26 20.06
CA GLN A 218 9.68 -5.08 18.76
C GLN A 218 9.13 -3.79 18.14
N ALA A 219 9.99 -2.79 17.97
CA ALA A 219 9.67 -1.55 17.27
C ALA A 219 10.33 -1.56 15.88
N SER A 220 9.62 -1.13 14.85
CA SER A 220 10.15 -1.06 13.49
C SER A 220 9.75 0.23 12.79
N LEU A 221 10.71 0.79 12.07
CA LEU A 221 10.52 1.93 11.18
C LEU A 221 11.00 1.54 9.79
N SER A 222 10.10 1.59 8.83
CA SER A 222 10.41 1.45 7.42
C SER A 222 10.05 2.71 6.68
N ASP A 223 10.95 3.18 5.85
CA ASP A 223 10.70 4.32 4.96
C ASP A 223 11.10 3.99 3.54
N SER A 224 10.44 4.61 2.59
CA SER A 224 10.82 4.54 1.18
C SER A 224 10.55 5.85 0.47
N THR A 225 11.32 6.05 -0.58
CA THR A 225 11.13 7.13 -1.55
C THR A 225 11.23 6.55 -2.95
N SER A 226 10.22 6.77 -3.78
CA SER A 226 10.25 6.40 -5.19
C SER A 226 10.20 7.64 -6.06
N HIS A 227 11.17 7.78 -6.95
CA HIS A 227 11.17 8.73 -8.07
C HIS A 227 10.58 8.01 -9.28
N VAL A 228 9.50 8.52 -9.81
CA VAL A 228 8.80 7.95 -10.96
C VAL A 228 8.79 8.96 -12.11
N LEU A 229 9.36 8.56 -13.27
CA LEU A 229 9.19 9.27 -14.53
C LEU A 229 8.37 8.38 -15.46
N PHE A 230 7.27 8.91 -15.94
CA PHE A 230 6.36 8.23 -16.86
C PHE A 230 6.24 8.99 -18.16
N CYS A 231 6.17 8.28 -19.28
CA CYS A 231 5.71 8.85 -20.54
C CYS A 231 5.02 7.80 -21.41
N ASN A 232 4.09 8.25 -22.27
CA ASN A 232 3.36 7.36 -23.15
C ASN A 232 3.28 7.87 -24.61
N SER A 233 2.82 7.01 -25.50
CA SER A 233 2.66 7.28 -26.93
C SER A 233 1.58 8.32 -27.26
N GLU A 234 0.71 8.66 -26.32
CA GLU A 234 -0.31 9.70 -26.44
C GLU A 234 0.22 11.07 -26.04
N GLY A 235 1.51 11.17 -25.69
CA GLY A 235 2.18 12.41 -25.35
C GLY A 235 2.09 12.81 -23.89
N VAL A 236 1.52 11.98 -23.01
CA VAL A 236 1.49 12.26 -21.57
C VAL A 236 2.87 11.97 -20.97
N SER A 237 3.39 12.91 -20.19
CA SER A 237 4.56 12.69 -19.32
C SER A 237 4.31 13.32 -17.95
N TYR A 238 4.84 12.70 -16.90
CA TYR A 238 4.83 13.24 -15.54
C TYR A 238 6.02 12.72 -14.74
N TYR A 239 6.37 13.49 -13.72
CA TYR A 239 7.24 13.05 -12.63
C TYR A 239 6.44 13.02 -11.33
N ASP A 240 6.67 12.00 -10.51
CA ASP A 240 6.03 11.85 -9.21
C ASP A 240 7.05 11.40 -8.16
N TYR A 241 7.16 12.17 -7.08
CA TYR A 241 7.95 11.85 -5.90
C TYR A 241 7.04 11.19 -4.87
N ARG A 242 7.26 9.92 -4.58
CA ARG A 242 6.35 9.08 -3.77
C ARG A 242 7.01 8.66 -2.46
N PRO A 243 6.83 9.41 -1.38
CA PRO A 243 7.32 9.01 -0.06
C PRO A 243 6.41 7.93 0.55
N MET A 244 6.95 7.16 1.47
CA MET A 244 6.19 6.25 2.32
C MET A 244 6.92 6.06 3.64
N VAL A 245 6.19 6.06 4.75
CA VAL A 245 6.69 5.68 6.07
C VAL A 245 5.74 4.70 6.73
N SER A 246 6.30 3.74 7.46
CA SER A 246 5.56 2.84 8.34
C SER A 246 6.30 2.74 9.66
N PHE A 247 5.65 3.13 10.76
CA PHE A 247 6.18 3.07 12.11
C PHE A 247 5.25 2.26 12.99
N MET A 248 5.76 1.20 13.62
CA MET A 248 4.93 0.22 14.32
C MET A 248 5.66 -0.44 15.49
N ALA A 249 4.87 -0.99 16.41
CA ALA A 249 5.36 -1.84 17.48
C ALA A 249 4.51 -3.09 17.66
N VAL A 250 5.17 -4.18 18.05
CA VAL A 250 4.55 -5.37 18.63
C VAL A 250 4.88 -5.36 20.12
N CYS A 251 3.85 -5.41 20.95
CA CYS A 251 3.95 -5.53 22.41
C CYS A 251 3.63 -6.97 22.80
N ILE A 252 4.49 -7.59 23.58
CA ILE A 252 4.30 -8.94 24.14
C ILE A 252 4.25 -8.81 25.65
N MET A 253 3.16 -9.27 26.25
CA MET A 253 2.92 -9.24 27.70
C MET A 253 2.82 -10.65 28.27
N GLU A 254 3.07 -10.77 29.55
CA GLU A 254 2.88 -12.02 30.32
C GLU A 254 2.11 -11.72 31.60
N GLU A 255 1.08 -12.52 31.86
CA GLU A 255 0.31 -12.51 33.11
C GLU A 255 0.01 -13.95 33.54
N ASN A 256 0.45 -14.34 34.74
CA ASN A 256 0.25 -15.67 35.32
C ASN A 256 0.70 -16.83 34.40
N GLY A 257 1.84 -16.68 33.72
CA GLY A 257 2.39 -17.68 32.80
C GLY A 257 1.73 -17.71 31.41
N LYS A 258 0.71 -16.87 31.16
CA LYS A 258 0.05 -16.72 29.87
C LYS A 258 0.68 -15.58 29.09
N MET A 259 0.98 -15.79 27.82
CA MET A 259 1.56 -14.78 26.92
C MET A 259 0.49 -14.29 25.95
N GLU A 260 0.42 -12.97 25.78
CA GLU A 260 -0.42 -12.33 24.76
C GLU A 260 0.39 -11.29 23.99
N ASN A 261 -0.01 -11.05 22.75
CA ASN A 261 0.63 -10.02 21.92
C ASN A 261 -0.40 -9.16 21.20
N GLY A 262 -0.07 -7.89 21.07
CA GLY A 262 -0.83 -6.93 20.29
C GLY A 262 0.10 -6.08 19.46
N TYR A 263 -0.44 -5.42 18.48
CA TYR A 263 0.31 -4.61 17.54
C TYR A 263 -0.40 -3.28 17.30
N ALA A 264 0.38 -2.22 17.13
CA ALA A 264 -0.11 -0.93 16.65
C ALA A 264 0.89 -0.32 15.67
N GLY A 265 0.41 0.42 14.70
CA GLY A 265 1.26 1.09 13.72
C GLY A 265 0.52 2.15 12.92
N ARG A 266 1.31 3.01 12.31
CA ARG A 266 0.84 4.07 11.40
C ARG A 266 1.67 4.07 10.13
N SER A 267 1.02 4.30 9.01
CA SER A 267 1.70 4.41 7.72
C SER A 267 1.08 5.52 6.87
N TYR A 268 1.95 6.38 6.33
CA TYR A 268 1.55 7.55 5.55
C TYR A 268 2.54 7.83 4.43
N ARG A 269 2.08 8.60 3.43
CA ARG A 269 2.96 9.22 2.42
C ARG A 269 3.49 10.55 2.96
N LYS A 270 4.41 10.45 3.93
CA LYS A 270 5.08 11.59 4.57
C LYS A 270 6.58 11.39 4.61
N GLY A 271 7.33 12.48 4.76
CA GLY A 271 8.75 12.47 5.06
C GLY A 271 9.02 12.33 6.57
N PHE A 272 10.24 12.70 6.99
CA PHE A 272 10.67 12.56 8.38
C PHE A 272 9.90 13.46 9.35
N GLU A 273 9.27 14.52 8.88
CA GLU A 273 8.33 15.34 9.65
C GLU A 273 7.15 14.55 10.27
N PHE A 274 6.95 13.30 9.84
CA PHE A 274 5.99 12.38 10.46
C PHE A 274 6.43 11.92 11.85
N MET A 275 7.73 11.87 12.11
CA MET A 275 8.29 11.32 13.34
C MET A 275 8.18 12.33 14.48
N THR A 276 7.10 12.23 15.25
CA THR A 276 6.79 13.10 16.40
C THR A 276 6.60 12.30 17.68
N ASP A 277 6.68 12.97 18.82
CA ASP A 277 6.41 12.36 20.12
C ASP A 277 4.96 11.89 20.24
N ASP A 278 4.02 12.61 19.63
CA ASP A 278 2.59 12.24 19.61
C ASP A 278 2.38 10.89 18.91
N ILE A 279 3.07 10.66 17.79
CA ILE A 279 2.99 9.37 17.07
C ILE A 279 3.56 8.23 17.91
N VAL A 280 4.66 8.48 18.62
CA VAL A 280 5.23 7.51 19.57
C VAL A 280 4.21 7.17 20.67
N ASP A 281 3.61 8.18 21.29
CA ASP A 281 2.63 8.01 22.37
C ASP A 281 1.38 7.26 21.90
N ILE A 282 0.84 7.59 20.74
CA ILE A 282 -0.34 6.94 20.15
C ILE A 282 -0.04 5.44 19.91
N ILE A 283 1.06 5.13 19.24
CA ILE A 283 1.41 3.73 18.93
C ILE A 283 1.70 2.94 20.21
N ALA A 284 2.40 3.55 21.19
CA ALA A 284 2.71 2.88 22.46
C ALA A 284 1.45 2.52 23.23
N ARG A 285 0.53 3.47 23.43
CA ARG A 285 -0.74 3.25 24.14
C ARG A 285 -1.60 2.19 23.45
N GLU A 286 -1.78 2.33 22.14
CA GLU A 286 -2.57 1.35 21.39
C GLU A 286 -1.97 -0.07 21.45
N ALA A 287 -0.65 -0.22 21.34
CA ALA A 287 -0.02 -1.53 21.41
C ALA A 287 -0.23 -2.19 22.79
N VAL A 288 -0.12 -1.39 23.86
CA VAL A 288 -0.36 -1.85 25.24
C VAL A 288 -1.83 -2.21 25.45
N ASP A 289 -2.76 -1.32 25.12
CA ASP A 289 -4.21 -1.50 25.35
C ASP A 289 -4.74 -2.72 24.57
N LYS A 290 -4.34 -2.84 23.30
CA LYS A 290 -4.69 -3.97 22.42
C LYS A 290 -4.15 -5.31 22.92
N THR A 291 -3.03 -5.32 23.65
CA THR A 291 -2.49 -6.53 24.26
C THR A 291 -3.16 -6.83 25.59
N ALA A 292 -3.32 -5.84 26.45
CA ALA A 292 -3.86 -5.99 27.79
C ALA A 292 -5.29 -6.54 27.81
N ILE A 293 -6.14 -6.15 26.86
CA ILE A 293 -7.51 -6.63 26.75
C ILE A 293 -7.60 -8.16 26.53
N LEU A 294 -6.59 -8.75 25.88
CA LEU A 294 -6.60 -10.17 25.52
C LEU A 294 -6.50 -11.10 26.72
N PHE A 295 -5.96 -10.65 27.87
CA PHE A 295 -5.92 -11.44 29.10
C PHE A 295 -7.30 -11.66 29.70
N LYS A 296 -8.24 -10.73 29.46
CA LYS A 296 -9.63 -10.80 29.92
C LYS A 296 -10.55 -11.44 28.89
N ALA A 297 -10.07 -11.63 27.67
CA ALA A 297 -10.87 -12.10 26.55
C ALA A 297 -11.07 -13.61 26.58
N VAL A 298 -12.28 -14.05 26.25
CA VAL A 298 -12.68 -15.44 26.10
C VAL A 298 -12.89 -15.78 24.62
N LYS A 299 -12.89 -17.07 24.27
CA LYS A 299 -13.34 -17.49 22.94
C LYS A 299 -14.88 -17.56 22.95
N PRO A 300 -15.57 -16.92 22.01
CA PRO A 300 -17.02 -16.98 21.95
C PRO A 300 -17.49 -18.35 21.44
N LYS A 301 -18.75 -18.69 21.70
CA LYS A 301 -19.41 -19.82 21.01
C LYS A 301 -19.61 -19.47 19.54
N GLY A 302 -19.26 -20.44 18.67
CA GLY A 302 -19.48 -20.32 17.24
C GLY A 302 -20.96 -20.39 16.85
N GLY A 303 -21.29 -19.92 15.67
CA GLY A 303 -22.63 -19.96 15.09
C GLY A 303 -22.98 -18.76 14.23
N GLU A 304 -24.16 -18.78 13.63
CA GLU A 304 -24.69 -17.63 12.89
C GLU A 304 -25.31 -16.61 13.86
N MET A 305 -24.89 -15.35 13.75
CA MET A 305 -25.39 -14.27 14.62
C MET A 305 -25.21 -12.89 13.99
N PRO A 306 -25.87 -11.85 14.50
CA PRO A 306 -25.58 -10.45 14.17
C PRO A 306 -24.16 -10.08 14.57
N VAL A 307 -23.47 -9.35 13.69
CA VAL A 307 -22.11 -8.87 13.91
C VAL A 307 -22.07 -7.36 13.70
N VAL A 308 -21.68 -6.61 14.73
CA VAL A 308 -21.36 -5.19 14.60
C VAL A 308 -19.86 -5.07 14.25
N MET A 309 -19.60 -4.55 13.08
CA MET A 309 -18.25 -4.25 12.61
C MET A 309 -17.85 -2.89 13.17
N GLY A 310 -16.81 -2.82 14.00
CA GLY A 310 -16.32 -1.57 14.59
C GLY A 310 -15.66 -0.65 13.56
N ALA A 311 -15.67 0.66 13.79
CA ALA A 311 -15.17 1.64 12.84
C ALA A 311 -13.67 1.51 12.57
N GLY A 312 -13.24 1.71 11.33
CA GLY A 312 -11.86 1.73 10.90
C GLY A 312 -11.39 0.40 10.33
N GLY A 313 -10.66 -0.42 11.09
CA GLY A 313 -10.01 -1.66 10.62
C GLY A 313 -10.96 -2.71 10.06
N SER A 314 -12.24 -2.66 10.43
CA SER A 314 -13.28 -3.51 9.83
C SER A 314 -13.53 -3.22 8.34
N GLY A 315 -13.05 -2.09 7.82
CA GLY A 315 -13.02 -1.80 6.39
C GLY A 315 -12.29 -2.85 5.55
N ILE A 316 -11.51 -3.75 6.18
CA ILE A 316 -10.96 -4.92 5.51
C ILE A 316 -12.07 -5.82 4.93
N LEU A 317 -13.28 -5.82 5.50
CA LEU A 317 -14.45 -6.47 4.91
C LEU A 317 -14.73 -5.93 3.50
N LEU A 318 -14.73 -4.60 3.35
CA LEU A 318 -14.96 -3.97 2.05
C LEU A 318 -13.82 -4.26 1.08
N HIS A 319 -12.58 -4.28 1.56
CA HIS A 319 -11.41 -4.55 0.73
C HIS A 319 -11.43 -5.98 0.19
N GLU A 320 -11.55 -6.97 1.07
CA GLU A 320 -11.45 -8.38 0.69
C GLU A 320 -12.76 -8.92 0.13
N ALA A 321 -13.88 -8.74 0.84
CA ALA A 321 -15.14 -9.40 0.47
C ALA A 321 -15.73 -8.88 -0.85
N ILE A 322 -15.51 -7.61 -1.17
CA ILE A 322 -16.10 -6.97 -2.35
C ILE A 322 -15.11 -6.17 -3.20
N GLY A 323 -14.11 -5.52 -2.60
CA GLY A 323 -13.19 -4.62 -3.28
C GLY A 323 -12.41 -5.30 -4.41
N HIS A 324 -11.79 -6.44 -4.15
CA HIS A 324 -11.14 -7.23 -5.19
C HIS A 324 -12.11 -7.70 -6.29
N ALA A 325 -13.35 -8.04 -5.93
CA ALA A 325 -14.35 -8.44 -6.89
C ALA A 325 -14.87 -7.28 -7.76
N PHE A 326 -14.62 -6.03 -7.36
CA PHE A 326 -14.91 -4.83 -8.14
C PHE A 326 -13.73 -4.35 -9.01
N GLU A 327 -12.57 -4.99 -8.96
CA GLU A 327 -11.49 -4.71 -9.89
C GLU A 327 -11.88 -5.15 -11.30
N ALA A 328 -11.77 -4.25 -12.26
CA ALA A 328 -12.41 -4.38 -13.57
C ALA A 328 -11.84 -5.50 -14.44
N ASP A 329 -10.60 -5.93 -14.22
CA ASP A 329 -9.97 -7.03 -14.95
C ASP A 329 -10.62 -8.38 -14.63
N PHE A 330 -11.03 -8.65 -13.38
CA PHE A 330 -11.81 -9.83 -13.01
C PHE A 330 -13.19 -9.80 -13.63
N ASN A 331 -13.84 -8.63 -13.65
CA ASN A 331 -15.16 -8.44 -14.23
C ASN A 331 -15.12 -8.58 -15.77
N ARG A 332 -14.13 -7.99 -16.44
CA ARG A 332 -13.92 -8.13 -17.89
C ARG A 332 -13.67 -9.58 -18.30
N LYS A 333 -12.90 -10.33 -17.50
CA LYS A 333 -12.62 -11.76 -17.71
C LYS A 333 -13.76 -12.67 -17.25
N ARG A 334 -14.85 -12.13 -16.70
CA ARG A 334 -16.00 -12.85 -16.14
C ARG A 334 -15.65 -13.85 -15.04
N THR A 335 -14.65 -13.52 -14.24
CA THR A 335 -14.18 -14.32 -13.09
C THR A 335 -14.62 -13.78 -11.74
N SER A 336 -15.27 -12.59 -11.72
CA SER A 336 -15.87 -12.01 -10.52
C SER A 336 -17.34 -12.38 -10.39
N ILE A 337 -17.80 -12.59 -9.14
CA ILE A 337 -19.22 -12.79 -8.82
C ILE A 337 -20.09 -11.54 -9.15
N PHE A 338 -19.48 -10.37 -9.35
CA PHE A 338 -20.16 -9.11 -9.66
C PHE A 338 -20.21 -8.74 -11.15
N CYS A 339 -19.72 -9.60 -12.07
CA CYS A 339 -19.54 -9.21 -13.48
C CYS A 339 -20.82 -8.80 -14.22
N ASP A 340 -22.00 -9.22 -13.78
CA ASP A 340 -23.29 -8.87 -14.41
C ASP A 340 -24.17 -7.94 -13.52
N LEU A 341 -23.57 -7.32 -12.50
CA LEU A 341 -24.29 -6.51 -11.52
C LEU A 341 -24.11 -4.99 -11.69
N LEU A 342 -23.34 -4.54 -12.68
CA LEU A 342 -23.20 -3.11 -12.96
C LEU A 342 -24.57 -2.48 -13.26
N GLY A 343 -24.88 -1.37 -12.58
CA GLY A 343 -26.17 -0.70 -12.65
C GLY A 343 -27.30 -1.34 -11.82
N LYS A 344 -27.02 -2.42 -11.08
CA LYS A 344 -28.02 -3.10 -10.25
C LYS A 344 -27.84 -2.76 -8.77
N LYS A 345 -28.92 -2.85 -8.01
CA LYS A 345 -28.90 -2.73 -6.55
C LYS A 345 -28.17 -3.94 -5.95
N VAL A 346 -27.16 -3.68 -5.11
CA VAL A 346 -26.31 -4.70 -4.45
C VAL A 346 -26.39 -4.63 -2.92
N CYS A 347 -26.91 -3.53 -2.36
CA CYS A 347 -27.13 -3.36 -0.92
C CYS A 347 -28.23 -2.30 -0.67
N ASP A 348 -28.36 -1.89 0.58
CA ASP A 348 -29.32 -0.85 0.96
C ASP A 348 -28.94 0.53 0.39
N GLU A 349 -29.94 1.38 0.13
CA GLU A 349 -29.77 2.68 -0.52
C GLU A 349 -28.98 3.70 0.30
N HIS A 350 -28.87 3.52 1.60
CA HIS A 350 -28.04 4.40 2.45
C HIS A 350 -26.55 4.06 2.43
N ILE A 351 -26.13 3.03 1.67
CA ILE A 351 -24.74 2.56 1.61
C ILE A 351 -24.04 3.14 0.39
N ASN A 352 -22.94 3.84 0.65
CA ASN A 352 -21.99 4.30 -0.37
C ASN A 352 -20.61 3.69 -0.10
N VAL A 353 -20.01 3.07 -1.12
CA VAL A 353 -18.65 2.54 -1.07
C VAL A 353 -17.81 3.23 -2.13
N VAL A 354 -16.67 3.74 -1.73
CA VAL A 354 -15.74 4.47 -2.59
C VAL A 354 -14.33 3.88 -2.54
N ASP A 355 -13.59 4.09 -3.63
CA ASP A 355 -12.13 3.98 -3.62
C ASP A 355 -11.54 5.35 -3.94
N ASP A 356 -10.64 5.85 -3.07
CA ASP A 356 -10.21 7.23 -3.08
C ASP A 356 -8.68 7.37 -3.08
N GLY A 357 -8.14 7.82 -4.21
CA GLY A 357 -6.72 8.16 -4.37
C GLY A 357 -6.38 9.60 -4.00
N THR A 358 -7.34 10.40 -3.49
CA THR A 358 -7.16 11.85 -3.27
C THR A 358 -6.91 12.25 -1.82
N ILE A 359 -7.08 11.34 -0.87
CA ILE A 359 -6.93 11.63 0.56
C ILE A 359 -5.48 12.00 0.86
N ALA A 360 -5.25 13.25 1.28
CA ALA A 360 -3.91 13.78 1.50
C ALA A 360 -3.11 12.92 2.49
N PHE A 361 -1.85 12.65 2.15
CA PHE A 361 -0.89 11.84 2.89
C PHE A 361 -1.31 10.39 3.17
N ASN A 362 -2.49 9.96 2.72
CA ASN A 362 -2.94 8.59 2.90
C ASN A 362 -2.01 7.61 2.17
N ARG A 363 -1.85 6.41 2.72
CA ARG A 363 -1.02 5.34 2.15
C ARG A 363 -1.44 4.96 0.71
N GLY A 364 -2.75 5.00 0.41
CA GLY A 364 -3.32 4.75 -0.92
C GLY A 364 -3.31 5.97 -1.86
N ALA A 365 -2.97 7.18 -1.37
CA ALA A 365 -3.00 8.39 -2.17
C ALA A 365 -2.04 8.34 -3.37
N VAL A 366 -2.41 9.00 -4.46
CA VAL A 366 -1.56 9.14 -5.64
C VAL A 366 -1.86 10.44 -6.37
N ASN A 367 -0.83 11.09 -6.89
CA ASN A 367 -1.01 12.22 -7.79
C ASN A 367 -1.45 11.74 -9.17
N PHE A 368 -0.67 10.85 -9.78
CA PHE A 368 -1.01 10.10 -10.99
C PHE A 368 -0.78 8.61 -10.73
N ASP A 369 -1.66 7.76 -11.25
CA ASP A 369 -1.47 6.31 -11.24
C ASP A 369 -0.34 5.89 -12.21
N ASP A 370 -0.04 4.59 -12.27
CA ASP A 370 1.07 4.08 -13.07
C ASP A 370 0.74 3.95 -14.57
N GLU A 371 -0.37 4.58 -15.00
CA GLU A 371 -0.81 4.75 -16.38
C GLU A 371 -1.00 6.23 -16.77
N GLY A 372 -0.68 7.17 -15.85
CA GLY A 372 -0.76 8.60 -16.07
C GLY A 372 -2.17 9.19 -15.88
N VAL A 373 -3.03 8.48 -15.16
CA VAL A 373 -4.37 8.96 -14.78
C VAL A 373 -4.31 9.61 -13.40
N GLU A 374 -4.88 10.80 -13.28
CA GLU A 374 -4.91 11.51 -12.00
C GLU A 374 -5.70 10.72 -10.95
N GLY A 375 -5.18 10.66 -9.71
CA GLY A 375 -5.88 10.05 -8.58
C GLY A 375 -7.23 10.74 -8.35
N GLN A 376 -8.28 9.96 -8.16
CA GLN A 376 -9.64 10.44 -8.01
C GLN A 376 -10.41 9.64 -6.96
N LYS A 377 -11.55 10.16 -6.55
CA LYS A 377 -12.54 9.45 -5.72
C LYS A 377 -13.56 8.81 -6.64
N THR A 378 -13.61 7.48 -6.63
CA THR A 378 -14.52 6.69 -7.46
C THR A 378 -15.60 6.07 -6.58
N TYR A 379 -16.87 6.38 -6.84
CA TYR A 379 -17.98 5.65 -6.25
C TYR A 379 -18.11 4.30 -6.93
N ILE A 380 -17.83 3.23 -6.20
CA ILE A 380 -18.04 1.86 -6.64
C ILE A 380 -19.51 1.49 -6.44
N VAL A 381 -20.02 1.74 -5.22
CA VAL A 381 -21.44 1.62 -4.89
C VAL A 381 -21.94 3.00 -4.49
N LYS A 382 -23.02 3.46 -5.08
CA LYS A 382 -23.67 4.72 -4.75
C LYS A 382 -25.17 4.46 -4.54
N GLU A 383 -25.68 4.87 -3.38
CA GLU A 383 -27.08 4.67 -3.02
C GLU A 383 -27.53 3.21 -3.22
N GLY A 384 -26.67 2.27 -2.80
CA GLY A 384 -26.89 0.83 -2.92
C GLY A 384 -26.74 0.25 -4.33
N ILE A 385 -26.46 1.06 -5.35
CA ILE A 385 -26.31 0.64 -6.75
C ILE A 385 -24.82 0.48 -7.07
N LEU A 386 -24.43 -0.63 -7.70
CA LEU A 386 -23.09 -0.81 -8.26
C LEU A 386 -22.92 0.10 -9.49
N THR A 387 -22.21 1.23 -9.33
CA THR A 387 -22.11 2.27 -10.36
C THR A 387 -20.85 2.22 -11.19
N SER A 388 -19.78 1.60 -10.66
CA SER A 388 -18.50 1.48 -11.36
C SER A 388 -17.72 0.26 -10.89
N TYR A 389 -16.78 -0.17 -11.73
CA TYR A 389 -15.63 -0.96 -11.31
C TYR A 389 -14.40 -0.07 -11.16
N LEU A 390 -13.30 -0.61 -10.64
CA LEU A 390 -11.99 0.05 -10.61
C LEU A 390 -11.25 -0.28 -11.90
N HIS A 391 -11.04 0.72 -12.74
CA HIS A 391 -10.54 0.56 -14.09
C HIS A 391 -9.07 0.96 -14.25
N ASP A 392 -8.30 0.06 -14.85
CA ASP A 392 -7.08 0.39 -15.60
C ASP A 392 -7.44 0.81 -17.03
N ARG A 393 -6.44 1.13 -17.84
CA ARG A 393 -6.61 1.53 -19.24
C ARG A 393 -7.30 0.46 -20.10
N ILE A 394 -6.90 -0.81 -19.94
CA ILE A 394 -7.44 -1.92 -20.72
C ILE A 394 -8.92 -2.12 -20.40
N SER A 395 -9.25 -2.18 -19.13
CA SER A 395 -10.62 -2.39 -18.68
C SER A 395 -11.52 -1.20 -19.01
N ALA A 396 -11.00 0.02 -18.86
CA ALA A 396 -11.73 1.23 -19.26
C ALA A 396 -12.10 1.23 -20.74
N LYS A 397 -11.15 0.86 -21.62
CA LYS A 397 -11.40 0.69 -23.06
C LYS A 397 -12.46 -0.36 -23.34
N HIS A 398 -12.40 -1.51 -22.64
CA HIS A 398 -13.37 -2.60 -22.80
C HIS A 398 -14.80 -2.17 -22.44
N TYR A 399 -14.96 -1.44 -21.35
CA TYR A 399 -16.29 -0.96 -20.90
C TYR A 399 -16.73 0.36 -21.54
N GLY A 400 -15.90 1.00 -22.37
CA GLY A 400 -16.19 2.29 -23.00
C GLY A 400 -16.31 3.44 -21.99
N VAL A 401 -15.56 3.41 -20.89
CA VAL A 401 -15.57 4.39 -19.81
C VAL A 401 -14.18 5.01 -19.63
N ALA A 402 -14.08 6.08 -18.84
CA ALA A 402 -12.79 6.63 -18.42
C ALA A 402 -12.11 5.73 -17.38
N PRO A 403 -10.76 5.66 -17.37
CA PRO A 403 -10.02 4.99 -16.30
C PRO A 403 -10.19 5.72 -14.96
N THR A 404 -10.12 4.98 -13.85
CA THR A 404 -10.45 5.50 -12.50
C THR A 404 -9.23 5.87 -11.66
N GLY A 405 -8.01 5.89 -12.24
CA GLY A 405 -6.78 6.16 -11.49
C GLY A 405 -6.34 4.96 -10.63
N ASN A 406 -6.77 3.76 -11.01
CA ASN A 406 -6.50 2.51 -10.29
C ASN A 406 -5.53 1.58 -11.03
N GLY A 407 -4.92 2.00 -12.15
CA GLY A 407 -3.85 1.28 -12.82
C GLY A 407 -2.58 1.33 -11.96
N ARG A 408 -2.25 0.21 -11.26
CA ARG A 408 -1.13 0.17 -10.31
C ARG A 408 -0.21 -1.00 -10.59
N ARG A 409 1.07 -0.79 -10.35
CA ARG A 409 2.12 -1.82 -10.34
C ARG A 409 2.90 -1.79 -9.03
N ASP A 410 3.48 -2.91 -8.66
CA ASP A 410 4.38 -3.01 -7.52
C ASP A 410 5.69 -2.24 -7.80
N THR A 411 6.35 -2.60 -8.90
CA THR A 411 7.60 -1.96 -9.37
C THR A 411 7.62 -1.87 -10.89
N PHE A 412 8.67 -1.24 -11.45
CA PHE A 412 8.91 -1.23 -12.89
C PHE A 412 9.05 -2.62 -13.52
N ARG A 413 9.16 -3.69 -12.74
CA ARG A 413 9.23 -5.08 -13.24
C ARG A 413 7.86 -5.66 -13.61
N ASN A 414 6.78 -4.99 -13.20
CA ASN A 414 5.41 -5.48 -13.31
C ASN A 414 4.57 -4.59 -14.24
N THR A 415 3.58 -5.21 -14.90
CA THR A 415 2.54 -4.46 -15.62
C THR A 415 1.56 -3.84 -14.61
N PRO A 416 1.04 -2.62 -14.87
CA PRO A 416 -0.06 -2.09 -14.10
C PRO A 416 -1.33 -2.92 -14.32
N ILE A 417 -2.07 -3.14 -13.25
CA ILE A 417 -3.37 -3.81 -13.21
C ILE A 417 -4.33 -3.02 -12.32
N PRO A 418 -5.65 -3.22 -12.44
CA PRO A 418 -6.60 -2.58 -11.53
C PRO A 418 -6.33 -2.97 -10.08
N ARG A 419 -6.16 -1.99 -9.18
CA ARG A 419 -5.90 -2.18 -7.76
C ARG A 419 -6.57 -1.08 -6.94
N MET A 420 -7.11 -1.47 -5.78
CA MET A 420 -7.63 -0.53 -4.78
C MET A 420 -6.55 0.42 -4.24
N ARG A 421 -7.01 1.56 -3.67
CA ARG A 421 -6.19 2.59 -3.02
C ARG A 421 -6.60 2.79 -1.56
N ALA A 422 -7.63 3.60 -1.32
CA ALA A 422 -8.30 3.74 -0.04
C ALA A 422 -9.76 3.40 -0.24
N THR A 423 -10.11 2.14 0.03
CA THR A 423 -11.48 1.65 -0.12
C THR A 423 -12.22 1.79 1.20
N TYR A 424 -13.30 2.57 1.22
CA TYR A 424 -14.07 2.79 2.44
C TYR A 424 -15.56 2.98 2.18
N MET A 425 -16.36 2.80 3.24
CA MET A 425 -17.77 3.15 3.28
C MET A 425 -17.92 4.55 3.87
N GLU A 426 -18.78 5.36 3.27
CA GLU A 426 -19.12 6.67 3.81
C GLU A 426 -20.00 6.55 5.07
N ALA A 427 -19.97 7.59 5.91
CA ALA A 427 -20.74 7.65 7.14
C ALA A 427 -22.26 7.53 6.89
N GLY A 428 -22.92 6.77 7.75
CA GLY A 428 -24.38 6.80 7.88
C GLY A 428 -24.85 7.92 8.79
N ASN A 429 -26.03 7.78 9.35
CA ASN A 429 -26.67 8.81 10.20
C ASN A 429 -26.93 8.33 11.64
N MET A 430 -26.64 7.08 11.97
CA MET A 430 -26.91 6.51 13.30
C MET A 430 -25.71 6.70 14.24
N LYS A 431 -25.95 6.67 15.55
CA LYS A 431 -24.85 6.53 16.52
C LYS A 431 -24.53 5.06 16.71
N GLU A 432 -23.24 4.75 16.89
CA GLU A 432 -22.79 3.37 17.16
C GLU A 432 -23.52 2.74 18.36
N ALA A 433 -23.69 3.51 19.44
CA ALA A 433 -24.40 3.03 20.63
C ALA A 433 -25.86 2.63 20.34
N ASP A 434 -26.53 3.35 19.43
CA ASP A 434 -27.90 3.05 19.04
C ASP A 434 -27.94 1.73 18.24
N ILE A 435 -26.96 1.51 17.35
CA ILE A 435 -26.81 0.24 16.61
C ILE A 435 -26.60 -0.93 17.58
N ILE A 436 -25.66 -0.80 18.52
CA ILE A 436 -25.36 -1.84 19.52
C ILE A 436 -26.62 -2.16 20.34
N SER A 437 -27.41 -1.14 20.71
CA SER A 437 -28.60 -1.31 21.52
C SER A 437 -29.71 -2.15 20.87
N THR A 438 -29.70 -2.29 19.54
CA THR A 438 -30.66 -3.13 18.81
C THR A 438 -30.34 -4.62 18.85
N VAL A 439 -29.10 -4.98 19.20
CA VAL A 439 -28.61 -6.36 19.15
C VAL A 439 -28.79 -7.03 20.51
N LYS A 440 -29.71 -8.02 20.59
CA LYS A 440 -29.93 -8.79 21.84
C LYS A 440 -28.79 -9.76 22.14
N LYS A 441 -28.25 -10.41 21.12
CA LYS A 441 -27.11 -11.33 21.22
C LYS A 441 -26.31 -11.28 19.91
N GLY A 442 -25.02 -10.99 20.02
CA GLY A 442 -24.14 -10.85 18.87
C GLY A 442 -22.70 -10.60 19.28
N ILE A 443 -21.89 -10.18 18.33
CA ILE A 443 -20.49 -9.82 18.56
C ILE A 443 -20.21 -8.44 17.96
N TYR A 444 -19.43 -7.66 18.68
CA TYR A 444 -18.76 -6.46 18.19
C TYR A 444 -17.33 -6.83 17.83
N CYS A 445 -16.92 -6.63 16.58
CA CYS A 445 -15.58 -6.88 16.09
C CYS A 445 -14.77 -5.57 16.06
N ASP A 446 -13.65 -5.52 16.82
CA ASP A 446 -12.84 -4.31 16.98
C ASP A 446 -11.55 -4.35 16.18
N GLN A 447 -10.74 -5.41 16.36
CA GLN A 447 -9.42 -5.51 15.73
C GLN A 447 -9.36 -6.66 14.73
N PHE A 448 -9.05 -6.31 13.48
CA PHE A 448 -8.84 -7.26 12.41
C PHE A 448 -7.34 -7.42 12.14
N THR A 449 -6.90 -8.64 11.81
CA THR A 449 -5.49 -8.92 11.52
C THR A 449 -5.24 -9.26 10.06
N ASN A 450 -6.08 -10.06 9.45
CA ASN A 450 -5.99 -10.43 8.04
C ASN A 450 -7.33 -10.93 7.52
N GLY A 451 -7.43 -11.12 6.22
CA GLY A 451 -8.57 -11.71 5.55
C GLY A 451 -8.16 -12.43 4.27
N GLN A 452 -9.06 -13.27 3.78
CA GLN A 452 -8.92 -13.97 2.50
C GLN A 452 -10.27 -14.01 1.81
N VAL A 453 -10.26 -13.90 0.47
CA VAL A 453 -11.46 -13.99 -0.36
C VAL A 453 -11.25 -14.90 -1.58
N GLN A 454 -12.30 -15.63 -1.95
CA GLN A 454 -12.39 -16.32 -3.23
C GLN A 454 -13.23 -15.46 -4.19
N ILE A 455 -12.59 -14.68 -5.04
CA ILE A 455 -13.20 -13.63 -5.87
C ILE A 455 -14.35 -14.16 -6.73
N GLY A 456 -14.20 -15.35 -7.30
CA GLY A 456 -15.23 -15.97 -8.15
C GLY A 456 -16.45 -16.48 -7.38
N ALA A 457 -16.27 -17.02 -6.19
CA ALA A 457 -17.35 -17.50 -5.32
C ALA A 457 -17.86 -16.43 -4.36
N GLY A 458 -17.03 -15.43 -4.05
CA GLY A 458 -17.33 -14.37 -3.10
C GLY A 458 -17.16 -14.78 -1.63
N ASP A 459 -16.74 -16.01 -1.36
CA ASP A 459 -16.57 -16.49 0.01
C ASP A 459 -15.33 -15.87 0.67
N PHE A 460 -15.49 -15.42 1.91
CA PHE A 460 -14.41 -14.80 2.69
C PHE A 460 -14.27 -15.39 4.09
N THR A 461 -13.07 -15.24 4.64
CA THR A 461 -12.75 -15.48 6.04
C THR A 461 -11.90 -14.36 6.58
N PHE A 462 -12.30 -13.76 7.71
CA PHE A 462 -11.54 -12.75 8.45
C PHE A 462 -11.13 -13.24 9.81
N PHE A 463 -9.90 -12.89 10.21
CA PHE A 463 -9.42 -13.10 11.57
C PHE A 463 -9.58 -11.82 12.38
N VAL A 464 -10.37 -11.92 13.44
CA VAL A 464 -10.63 -10.85 14.41
C VAL A 464 -9.83 -11.16 15.67
N LYS A 465 -8.86 -10.30 15.98
CA LYS A 465 -7.97 -10.48 17.13
C LYS A 465 -8.70 -10.23 18.44
N SER A 466 -9.55 -9.21 18.46
CA SER A 466 -10.35 -8.86 19.64
C SER A 466 -11.68 -8.19 19.28
N GLY A 467 -12.60 -8.29 20.19
CA GLY A 467 -13.94 -7.71 20.14
C GLY A 467 -14.66 -7.87 21.46
N TYR A 468 -15.98 -7.80 21.44
CA TYR A 468 -16.83 -7.94 22.62
C TYR A 468 -18.08 -8.75 22.30
N LEU A 469 -18.60 -9.49 23.27
CA LEU A 469 -19.96 -9.98 23.21
C LEU A 469 -20.92 -8.80 23.27
N ILE A 470 -22.03 -8.91 22.54
CA ILE A 470 -23.19 -8.02 22.71
C ILE A 470 -24.28 -8.85 23.37
N GLU A 471 -24.72 -8.41 24.54
CA GLU A 471 -25.81 -9.02 25.31
C GLU A 471 -26.78 -7.94 25.74
N ASP A 472 -28.04 -8.11 25.38
CA ASP A 472 -29.14 -7.16 25.66
C ASP A 472 -28.79 -5.70 25.32
N GLY A 473 -28.20 -5.48 24.15
CA GLY A 473 -27.85 -4.17 23.63
C GLY A 473 -26.62 -3.51 24.26
N LYS A 474 -25.75 -4.26 24.93
CA LYS A 474 -24.56 -3.76 25.60
C LYS A 474 -23.33 -4.59 25.25
N LEU A 475 -22.17 -3.91 25.15
CA LEU A 475 -20.88 -4.60 25.12
C LEU A 475 -20.59 -5.17 26.51
N THR A 476 -20.27 -6.47 26.56
CA THR A 476 -20.04 -7.17 27.83
C THR A 476 -18.64 -7.77 27.89
N GLN A 477 -18.51 -9.09 27.73
CA GLN A 477 -17.24 -9.79 27.84
C GLN A 477 -16.33 -9.55 26.64
N PRO A 478 -15.06 -9.16 26.81
CA PRO A 478 -14.09 -9.18 25.72
C PRO A 478 -13.95 -10.57 25.12
N VAL A 479 -13.82 -10.63 23.79
CA VAL A 479 -13.61 -11.87 23.04
C VAL A 479 -12.39 -11.76 22.15
N LYS A 480 -11.77 -12.90 21.80
CA LYS A 480 -10.60 -12.98 20.95
C LYS A 480 -10.56 -14.21 20.07
N ASP A 481 -9.62 -14.19 19.10
CA ASP A 481 -9.33 -15.30 18.20
C ASP A 481 -10.58 -15.82 17.49
N ILE A 482 -11.33 -14.89 16.87
CA ILE A 482 -12.59 -15.14 16.19
C ILE A 482 -12.35 -15.23 14.70
N ASN A 483 -13.03 -16.15 14.03
CA ASN A 483 -13.14 -16.15 12.58
C ASN A 483 -14.53 -15.65 12.18
N ILE A 484 -14.58 -14.67 11.28
CA ILE A 484 -15.82 -14.24 10.64
C ILE A 484 -15.83 -14.80 9.22
N ILE A 485 -16.85 -15.57 8.90
CA ILE A 485 -17.00 -16.28 7.63
C ILE A 485 -18.29 -15.82 6.98
N GLY A 486 -18.24 -15.56 5.68
CA GLY A 486 -19.41 -15.11 4.92
C GLY A 486 -19.16 -15.14 3.43
N ASN A 487 -20.14 -14.58 2.70
CA ASN A 487 -20.08 -14.39 1.25
C ASN A 487 -20.22 -12.88 0.96
N GLY A 488 -19.35 -12.31 0.14
CA GLY A 488 -19.24 -10.86 -0.07
C GLY A 488 -20.54 -10.19 -0.51
N PRO A 489 -21.20 -10.59 -1.61
CA PRO A 489 -22.49 -10.05 -2.02
C PRO A 489 -23.56 -10.13 -0.93
N LYS A 490 -23.63 -11.26 -0.23
CA LYS A 490 -24.60 -11.46 0.84
C LYS A 490 -24.29 -10.58 2.04
N ALA A 491 -23.04 -10.52 2.49
CA ALA A 491 -22.64 -9.69 3.61
C ALA A 491 -22.90 -8.19 3.35
N LEU A 492 -22.65 -7.73 2.11
CA LEU A 492 -22.93 -6.35 1.70
C LEU A 492 -24.45 -6.07 1.72
N ALA A 493 -25.26 -6.99 1.24
CA ALA A 493 -26.72 -6.88 1.26
C ALA A 493 -27.31 -6.97 2.68
N ASP A 494 -26.63 -7.68 3.58
CA ASP A 494 -27.04 -7.89 4.97
C ASP A 494 -26.60 -6.76 5.92
N ILE A 495 -25.92 -5.72 5.41
CA ILE A 495 -25.65 -4.49 6.19
C ILE A 495 -26.96 -3.72 6.32
N THR A 496 -27.48 -3.62 7.54
CA THR A 496 -28.79 -3.02 7.84
C THR A 496 -28.73 -1.67 8.54
N MET A 497 -27.62 -1.37 9.20
CA MET A 497 -27.42 -0.11 9.92
C MET A 497 -25.98 0.35 9.76
N VAL A 498 -25.79 1.66 9.56
CA VAL A 498 -24.48 2.29 9.40
C VAL A 498 -24.39 3.52 10.31
N ALA A 499 -23.32 3.59 11.09
CA ALA A 499 -23.08 4.68 12.03
C ALA A 499 -22.49 5.92 11.34
N ASN A 500 -22.42 7.02 12.12
CA ASN A 500 -21.85 8.30 11.69
C ASN A 500 -20.39 8.51 12.16
N ASN A 501 -19.72 7.45 12.55
CA ASN A 501 -18.33 7.45 13.07
C ASN A 501 -17.34 6.88 12.05
N ASP A 502 -17.44 7.32 10.79
CA ASP A 502 -16.53 6.89 9.74
C ASP A 502 -15.06 7.10 10.13
N LYS A 503 -14.27 6.10 9.83
CA LYS A 503 -12.84 6.08 10.16
C LYS A 503 -12.06 5.33 9.10
N ILE A 504 -10.96 5.95 8.65
CA ILE A 504 -9.96 5.28 7.81
C ILE A 504 -8.88 4.71 8.71
N ASP A 505 -8.57 3.45 8.53
CA ASP A 505 -7.47 2.79 9.23
C ASP A 505 -6.15 3.09 8.52
N ASN A 506 -5.32 3.91 9.14
CA ASN A 506 -3.98 4.27 8.66
C ASN A 506 -2.90 3.28 9.15
N GLY A 507 -3.26 2.02 9.33
CA GLY A 507 -2.34 0.91 9.57
C GLY A 507 -1.45 0.60 8.36
N THR A 508 -0.69 -0.48 8.47
CA THR A 508 0.31 -0.87 7.46
C THR A 508 -0.23 -1.87 6.43
N TRP A 509 -1.46 -1.69 5.99
CA TRP A 509 -2.13 -2.61 5.07
C TRP A 509 -1.42 -2.71 3.72
N THR A 510 -1.21 -3.92 3.26
CA THR A 510 -0.61 -4.23 1.97
C THR A 510 -1.49 -5.26 1.25
N CYS A 511 -1.88 -4.93 0.03
CA CYS A 511 -2.73 -5.77 -0.79
C CYS A 511 -1.87 -6.58 -1.77
N GLY A 512 -2.10 -7.90 -1.86
CA GLY A 512 -1.46 -8.81 -2.80
C GLY A 512 -2.39 -9.22 -3.94
N LYS A 513 -1.93 -9.12 -5.20
CA LYS A 513 -2.63 -9.62 -6.39
C LYS A 513 -1.63 -9.90 -7.50
N ASP A 514 -1.75 -11.06 -8.16
CA ASP A 514 -0.88 -11.48 -9.27
C ASP A 514 0.63 -11.38 -8.94
N GLY A 515 1.01 -11.73 -7.69
CA GLY A 515 2.39 -11.64 -7.21
C GLY A 515 2.90 -10.22 -6.95
N GLN A 516 2.05 -9.21 -7.05
CA GLN A 516 2.36 -7.81 -6.82
C GLN A 516 1.82 -7.35 -5.47
N SER A 517 2.60 -6.57 -4.71
CA SER A 517 2.24 -6.01 -3.41
C SER A 517 2.08 -4.49 -3.50
N CYS A 518 0.89 -3.98 -3.22
CA CYS A 518 0.64 -2.53 -3.24
C CYS A 518 0.17 -2.01 -1.87
N PRO A 519 0.67 -0.84 -1.43
CA PRO A 519 0.19 -0.20 -0.21
C PRO A 519 -1.25 0.28 -0.39
N VAL A 520 -2.12 -0.02 0.57
CA VAL A 520 -3.54 0.35 0.57
C VAL A 520 -3.97 0.85 1.94
N THR A 521 -5.15 1.44 2.00
CA THR A 521 -5.90 1.65 3.24
C THR A 521 -7.34 1.17 3.05
N CYS A 522 -7.98 0.90 4.16
CA CYS A 522 -9.42 0.60 4.19
C CYS A 522 -10.09 1.40 5.31
N GLY A 523 -11.39 1.47 5.29
CA GLY A 523 -12.14 2.13 6.33
C GLY A 523 -13.62 1.86 6.23
N MET A 524 -14.31 1.97 7.35
CA MET A 524 -15.77 2.03 7.39
C MET A 524 -16.24 2.62 8.72
N PRO A 525 -17.44 3.18 8.78
CA PRO A 525 -18.12 3.44 10.03
C PRO A 525 -18.52 2.13 10.71
N SER A 526 -18.88 2.18 11.96
CA SER A 526 -19.48 1.01 12.60
C SER A 526 -20.77 0.61 11.88
N ALA A 527 -20.91 -0.68 11.58
CA ALA A 527 -22.03 -1.18 10.81
C ALA A 527 -22.52 -2.53 11.33
N LEU A 528 -23.85 -2.71 11.30
CA LEU A 528 -24.49 -3.98 11.66
C LEU A 528 -24.69 -4.83 10.41
N VAL A 529 -24.02 -5.96 10.36
CA VAL A 529 -24.35 -7.06 9.45
C VAL A 529 -25.32 -8.00 10.18
N SER A 530 -26.52 -8.13 9.66
CA SER A 530 -27.62 -8.82 10.35
C SER A 530 -27.31 -10.29 10.64
N LYS A 531 -26.46 -10.92 9.81
CA LYS A 531 -26.14 -12.34 9.92
C LYS A 531 -24.78 -12.69 9.30
N LEU A 532 -23.85 -13.16 10.12
CA LEU A 532 -22.58 -13.75 9.68
C LEU A 532 -22.27 -15.01 10.49
N THR A 533 -21.48 -15.89 9.93
CA THR A 533 -20.97 -17.05 10.67
C THR A 533 -19.74 -16.65 11.49
N VAL A 534 -19.83 -16.85 12.77
CA VAL A 534 -18.75 -16.63 13.73
C VAL A 534 -18.16 -17.97 14.11
N GLY A 535 -16.88 -18.17 13.81
CA GLY A 535 -16.12 -19.33 14.30
C GLY A 535 -15.61 -19.08 15.71
N GLY A 536 -15.82 -20.04 16.59
CA GLY A 536 -15.45 -19.98 18.00
C GLY A 536 -15.23 -21.37 18.58
N GLU A 537 -15.43 -21.54 19.88
CA GLU A 537 -15.48 -22.86 20.48
C GLU A 537 -16.74 -23.62 20.03
N SER A 538 -16.58 -24.91 19.68
CA SER A 538 -17.66 -25.81 19.27
C SER A 538 -18.48 -26.28 20.47
#